data_8deb5a19c4393fc688ffb1e3ef633e66
#
_entry.id   8deb5a19c4393fc688ffb1e3ef633e66
#
_cell.length_a   1.000
_cell.length_b   1.000
_cell.length_c   1.000
_cell.angle_alpha   90.00
_cell.angle_beta   90.00
_cell.angle_gamma   90.00
#
_symmetry.space_group_name_H-M   'P 1'
#
loop_
_entity.id
_entity.type
_entity.pdbx_description
1 polymer ?
#
loop_
_entity_poly.entity_id
_entity_poly.type
_entity_poly.pdbx_seq_one_letter_code
_entity_poly.pdbx_strand_id
1 'polypeptide(L)'
;MPNGTRTYYLTRSQPPVFSLMTTLFEGHVTDACAYLPQLKREYAFWMDGAEHLRPGGAYRRVVRLPDGAVLNRYWDDRAHPREEAYLEDVETARRSGRPHHIVFRDLRAAAESGWDFSSRWCDAQPDATAGYSQAPASDLATIRTTCILPIDLNALLWHAEIRLATLCRASGDHDSAKRYTEAADRRRHAIFASMWDEDTGAFFDFDWQRGKRRDLLTAATLMPLYLRLATPAQAARVAEVARARLLEAGGLATTERNSGQQWDQPNGWAPLQWIAIHGLRHYGCKALADEIAQRWLATVASLYTHAYKLVEKYRLGPRSDGAEGGGGGEYPLQDGFGWTNGVVSALLVQYPHHPATHSEAGRRDANG
;
A
#
# COMPACT_ATOMS: atom_id res chain seq x y z
N MET A 1 12.11 -7.25 -7.57
CA MET A 1 11.45 -8.60 -7.62
C MET A 1 10.35 -8.51 -8.66
N PRO A 2 10.20 -9.45 -9.60
CA PRO A 2 9.13 -9.38 -10.61
C PRO A 2 7.74 -9.41 -9.98
N ASN A 3 6.77 -8.79 -10.65
CA ASN A 3 5.38 -8.70 -10.19
C ASN A 3 4.67 -10.08 -10.14
N GLY A 4 5.07 -11.02 -11.00
CA GLY A 4 4.57 -12.39 -11.01
C GLY A 4 5.50 -13.34 -11.75
N THR A 5 5.11 -14.60 -11.83
CA THR A 5 5.96 -15.69 -12.38
C THR A 5 5.90 -15.82 -13.90
N ARG A 6 4.96 -15.16 -14.59
CA ARG A 6 4.87 -15.21 -16.04
C ARG A 6 5.81 -14.20 -16.69
N THR A 7 6.28 -14.49 -17.90
CA THR A 7 7.29 -13.67 -18.61
C THR A 7 6.84 -12.23 -18.84
N TYR A 8 5.56 -11.98 -19.02
CA TYR A 8 5.04 -10.61 -19.22
C TYR A 8 5.01 -9.76 -17.95
N TYR A 9 5.22 -10.35 -16.76
CA TYR A 9 5.37 -9.62 -15.50
C TYR A 9 6.80 -9.11 -15.22
N LEU A 10 7.80 -9.52 -16.03
CA LEU A 10 9.22 -9.24 -15.77
C LEU A 10 9.59 -7.76 -15.85
N THR A 11 8.76 -6.92 -16.46
CA THR A 11 8.98 -5.46 -16.58
C THR A 11 8.42 -4.66 -15.41
N ARG A 12 7.60 -5.30 -14.56
CA ARG A 12 7.03 -4.74 -13.34
C ARG A 12 7.66 -5.37 -12.10
N SER A 13 7.93 -4.54 -11.09
CA SER A 13 8.37 -5.00 -9.78
C SER A 13 7.17 -5.21 -8.84
N GLN A 14 7.46 -5.58 -7.62
CA GLN A 14 6.58 -5.47 -6.46
C GLN A 14 7.02 -4.25 -5.63
N PRO A 15 6.18 -3.70 -4.74
CA PRO A 15 6.65 -2.77 -3.71
C PRO A 15 7.88 -3.32 -2.99
N PRO A 16 8.87 -2.49 -2.63
CA PRO A 16 10.16 -2.94 -2.09
C PRO A 16 10.06 -3.40 -0.63
N VAL A 17 9.33 -4.48 -0.38
CA VAL A 17 9.12 -5.06 0.96
C VAL A 17 10.24 -6.01 1.39
N PHE A 18 11.23 -6.28 0.54
CA PHE A 18 12.31 -7.21 0.84
C PHE A 18 13.14 -6.77 2.05
N SER A 19 13.32 -5.47 2.26
CA SER A 19 13.98 -4.94 3.45
C SER A 19 13.24 -5.34 4.75
N LEU A 20 11.91 -5.38 4.75
CA LEU A 20 11.10 -5.89 5.86
C LEU A 20 11.23 -7.40 6.02
N MET A 21 11.25 -8.15 4.92
CA MET A 21 11.42 -9.61 4.98
C MET A 21 12.74 -10.00 5.64
N THR A 22 13.82 -9.26 5.40
CA THR A 22 15.13 -9.56 6.02
C THR A 22 15.14 -9.35 7.53
N THR A 23 14.22 -8.56 8.10
CA THR A 23 14.12 -8.40 9.56
C THR A 23 13.57 -9.65 10.25
N LEU A 24 12.84 -10.51 9.54
CA LEU A 24 12.25 -11.73 10.07
C LEU A 24 13.31 -12.85 10.33
N PHE A 25 14.48 -12.73 9.71
CA PHE A 25 15.55 -13.73 9.83
C PHE A 25 16.60 -13.38 10.89
N GLU A 26 16.58 -12.17 11.45
CA GLU A 26 17.56 -11.77 12.48
C GLU A 26 17.40 -12.61 13.75
N GLY A 27 18.48 -13.24 14.15
CA GLY A 27 18.53 -14.06 15.36
C GLY A 27 17.92 -15.46 15.24
N HIS A 28 17.50 -15.90 14.03
CA HIS A 28 16.93 -17.22 13.81
C HIS A 28 17.87 -18.17 13.05
N VAL A 29 17.68 -18.35 11.75
CA VAL A 29 18.36 -19.41 10.98
C VAL A 29 19.49 -18.86 10.11
N THR A 30 19.37 -17.61 9.65
CA THR A 30 20.29 -17.00 8.69
C THR A 30 20.66 -15.60 9.13
N ASP A 31 21.95 -15.27 9.06
CA ASP A 31 22.41 -13.90 9.26
C ASP A 31 21.81 -13.01 8.15
N ALA A 32 21.11 -11.94 8.54
CA ALA A 32 20.52 -11.01 7.60
C ALA A 32 21.54 -10.34 6.67
N CYS A 33 22.82 -10.27 7.05
CA CYS A 33 23.91 -9.78 6.19
C CYS A 33 24.10 -10.67 4.94
N ALA A 34 23.69 -11.93 4.94
CA ALA A 34 23.71 -12.78 3.76
C ALA A 34 22.85 -12.22 2.61
N TYR A 35 21.84 -11.42 2.91
CA TYR A 35 20.93 -10.81 1.94
C TYR A 35 21.34 -9.38 1.52
N LEU A 36 22.43 -8.84 2.04
CA LEU A 36 22.91 -7.49 1.72
C LEU A 36 23.15 -7.27 0.21
N PRO A 37 23.76 -8.20 -0.56
CA PRO A 37 23.92 -8.05 -1.99
C PRO A 37 22.57 -7.93 -2.74
N GLN A 38 21.55 -8.67 -2.32
CA GLN A 38 20.21 -8.65 -2.92
C GLN A 38 19.48 -7.34 -2.61
N LEU A 39 19.58 -6.84 -1.37
CA LEU A 39 19.04 -5.54 -0.97
C LEU A 39 19.70 -4.40 -1.74
N LYS A 40 21.02 -4.42 -1.90
CA LYS A 40 21.75 -3.43 -2.72
C LYS A 40 21.26 -3.45 -4.17
N ARG A 41 20.98 -4.61 -4.76
CA ARG A 41 20.45 -4.73 -6.13
C ARG A 41 19.02 -4.22 -6.24
N GLU A 42 18.15 -4.53 -5.27
CA GLU A 42 16.77 -3.98 -5.25
C GLU A 42 16.79 -2.45 -5.14
N TYR A 43 17.60 -1.92 -4.24
CA TYR A 43 17.74 -0.47 -4.09
C TYR A 43 18.29 0.20 -5.37
N ALA A 44 19.30 -0.38 -6.01
CA ALA A 44 19.83 0.11 -7.27
C ALA A 44 18.78 0.14 -8.39
N PHE A 45 17.90 -0.87 -8.45
CA PHE A 45 16.78 -0.89 -9.40
C PHE A 45 15.80 0.27 -9.17
N TRP A 46 15.49 0.60 -7.91
CA TRP A 46 14.61 1.72 -7.59
C TRP A 46 15.25 3.08 -7.80
N MET A 47 16.57 3.16 -7.74
CA MET A 47 17.32 4.41 -7.87
C MET A 47 18.00 4.59 -9.24
N ASP A 48 17.72 3.70 -10.21
CA ASP A 48 18.31 3.73 -11.53
C ASP A 48 18.10 5.09 -12.21
N GLY A 49 19.21 5.75 -12.61
CA GLY A 49 19.26 7.06 -13.27
C GLY A 49 19.16 8.28 -12.34
N ALA A 50 19.08 8.08 -11.02
CA ALA A 50 18.92 9.19 -10.06
C ALA A 50 20.03 10.24 -10.16
N GLU A 51 21.29 9.83 -10.41
CA GLU A 51 22.46 10.70 -10.47
C GLU A 51 22.45 11.64 -11.69
N HIS A 52 21.76 11.29 -12.75
CA HIS A 52 21.72 12.06 -14.00
C HIS A 52 20.54 13.02 -14.11
N LEU A 53 19.61 12.98 -13.13
CA LEU A 53 18.41 13.81 -13.17
C LEU A 53 18.72 15.27 -12.80
N ARG A 54 18.21 16.19 -13.62
CA ARG A 54 18.14 17.61 -13.29
C ARG A 54 16.91 17.89 -12.39
N PRO A 55 16.91 18.97 -11.60
CA PRO A 55 15.74 19.42 -10.87
C PRO A 55 14.51 19.56 -11.79
N GLY A 56 13.35 19.07 -11.34
CA GLY A 56 12.12 19.00 -12.13
C GLY A 56 12.06 17.83 -13.12
N GLY A 57 13.09 16.96 -13.18
CA GLY A 57 13.16 15.83 -14.10
C GLY A 57 12.72 14.49 -13.49
N ALA A 58 12.37 13.55 -14.36
CA ALA A 58 12.04 12.19 -13.98
C ALA A 58 12.64 11.18 -14.97
N TYR A 59 13.11 10.06 -14.46
CA TYR A 59 13.53 8.91 -15.26
C TYR A 59 13.04 7.62 -14.59
N ARG A 60 12.31 6.81 -15.34
CA ARG A 60 11.71 5.57 -14.83
C ARG A 60 11.05 5.80 -13.45
N ARG A 61 11.54 5.13 -12.42
CA ARG A 61 11.01 5.14 -11.04
C ARG A 61 11.46 6.33 -10.21
N VAL A 62 12.36 7.15 -10.71
CA VAL A 62 12.96 8.25 -9.94
C VAL A 62 12.46 9.60 -10.44
N VAL A 63 12.14 10.48 -9.52
CA VAL A 63 11.78 11.89 -9.75
C VAL A 63 12.67 12.76 -8.88
N ARG A 64 13.28 13.78 -9.51
CA ARG A 64 13.96 14.86 -8.79
C ARG A 64 13.07 16.09 -8.82
N LEU A 65 12.58 16.49 -7.66
CA LEU A 65 11.75 17.68 -7.50
C LEU A 65 12.51 18.96 -7.81
N PRO A 66 11.84 20.10 -8.04
CA PRO A 66 12.48 21.38 -8.35
C PRO A 66 13.47 21.86 -7.28
N ASP A 67 13.24 21.51 -6.01
CA ASP A 67 14.12 21.81 -4.87
C ASP A 67 15.33 20.86 -4.78
N GLY A 68 15.43 19.89 -5.68
CA GLY A 68 16.50 18.88 -5.73
C GLY A 68 16.21 17.60 -4.95
N ALA A 69 15.14 17.53 -4.18
CA ALA A 69 14.75 16.32 -3.45
C ALA A 69 14.46 15.16 -4.41
N VAL A 70 14.85 13.95 -4.02
CA VAL A 70 14.68 12.74 -4.84
C VAL A 70 13.67 11.81 -4.18
N LEU A 71 12.59 11.52 -4.89
CA LEU A 71 11.54 10.61 -4.50
C LEU A 71 11.22 9.63 -5.63
N ASN A 72 10.43 8.60 -5.34
CA ASN A 72 10.13 7.53 -6.27
C ASN A 72 8.65 7.43 -6.60
N ARG A 73 8.38 6.91 -7.81
CA ARG A 73 7.07 6.55 -8.34
C ARG A 73 7.07 5.12 -8.85
N TYR A 74 5.90 4.54 -9.05
CA TYR A 74 5.76 3.29 -9.80
C TYR A 74 5.93 3.52 -11.29
N TRP A 75 6.46 2.51 -12.00
CA TRP A 75 6.81 2.61 -13.40
C TRP A 75 6.99 1.23 -14.04
N ASP A 76 6.38 1.01 -15.20
CA ASP A 76 6.71 -0.13 -16.06
C ASP A 76 7.47 0.38 -17.30
N ASP A 77 8.50 -0.33 -17.71
CA ASP A 77 9.28 0.04 -18.90
C ASP A 77 8.49 -0.15 -20.20
N ARG A 78 7.46 -1.02 -20.20
CA ARG A 78 6.54 -1.20 -21.32
C ARG A 78 5.43 -0.15 -21.32
N ALA A 79 4.94 0.18 -22.52
CA ALA A 79 3.88 1.15 -22.74
C ALA A 79 2.84 0.64 -23.74
N HIS A 80 2.47 -0.63 -23.62
CA HIS A 80 1.39 -1.29 -24.35
C HIS A 80 0.41 -1.92 -23.37
N PRO A 81 -0.79 -2.35 -23.80
CA PRO A 81 -1.78 -2.96 -22.92
C PRO A 81 -1.18 -4.12 -22.11
N ARG A 82 -1.67 -4.31 -20.88
CA ARG A 82 -1.32 -5.49 -20.08
C ARG A 82 -1.82 -6.75 -20.78
N GLU A 83 -1.03 -7.79 -20.77
CA GLU A 83 -1.40 -9.06 -21.40
C GLU A 83 -2.56 -9.75 -20.70
N GLU A 84 -2.66 -9.56 -19.36
CA GLU A 84 -3.70 -10.12 -18.51
C GLU A 84 -5.04 -9.36 -18.54
N ALA A 85 -5.08 -8.14 -19.09
CA ALA A 85 -6.27 -7.28 -19.15
C ALA A 85 -6.25 -6.42 -20.44
N TYR A 86 -6.00 -7.09 -21.58
CA TYR A 86 -5.73 -6.41 -22.84
C TYR A 86 -6.91 -5.56 -23.33
N LEU A 87 -8.12 -6.11 -23.30
CA LEU A 87 -9.31 -5.43 -23.79
C LEU A 87 -9.69 -4.24 -22.91
N GLU A 88 -9.60 -4.40 -21.61
CA GLU A 88 -9.88 -3.38 -20.61
C GLU A 88 -8.93 -2.19 -20.75
N ASP A 89 -7.64 -2.47 -20.95
CA ASP A 89 -6.63 -1.43 -21.14
C ASP A 89 -6.85 -0.66 -22.45
N VAL A 90 -7.14 -1.35 -23.56
CA VAL A 90 -7.43 -0.70 -24.86
C VAL A 90 -8.66 0.19 -24.78
N GLU A 91 -9.74 -0.29 -24.14
CA GLU A 91 -10.96 0.48 -23.99
C GLU A 91 -10.73 1.71 -23.07
N THR A 92 -10.00 1.53 -21.97
CA THR A 92 -9.63 2.62 -21.07
C THR A 92 -8.80 3.69 -21.81
N ALA A 93 -7.83 3.29 -22.61
CA ALA A 93 -7.01 4.20 -23.39
C ALA A 93 -7.85 4.95 -24.45
N ARG A 94 -8.77 4.26 -25.14
CA ARG A 94 -9.68 4.87 -26.10
C ARG A 94 -10.58 5.94 -25.44
N ARG A 95 -11.15 5.64 -24.27
CA ARG A 95 -12.02 6.57 -23.50
C ARG A 95 -11.26 7.77 -22.97
N SER A 96 -9.98 7.62 -22.68
CA SER A 96 -9.16 8.68 -22.06
C SER A 96 -8.93 9.88 -22.97
N GLY A 97 -8.97 9.71 -24.30
CA GLY A 97 -8.58 10.72 -25.29
C GLY A 97 -7.11 11.13 -25.24
N ARG A 98 -6.30 10.51 -24.37
CA ARG A 98 -4.86 10.76 -24.24
C ARG A 98 -4.03 9.82 -25.13
N PRO A 99 -2.75 10.13 -25.39
CA PRO A 99 -1.88 9.19 -26.09
C PRO A 99 -1.87 7.82 -25.39
N HIS A 100 -2.24 6.77 -26.11
CA HIS A 100 -2.47 5.43 -25.55
C HIS A 100 -1.27 4.88 -24.77
N HIS A 101 -0.03 5.11 -25.25
CA HIS A 101 1.18 4.66 -24.57
C HIS A 101 1.37 5.27 -23.17
N ILE A 102 0.84 6.48 -22.94
CA ILE A 102 0.87 7.11 -21.60
C ILE A 102 -0.13 6.40 -20.68
N VAL A 103 -1.36 6.15 -21.18
CA VAL A 103 -2.40 5.47 -20.39
C VAL A 103 -1.99 4.05 -20.04
N PHE A 104 -1.48 3.29 -21.01
CA PHE A 104 -0.99 1.94 -20.77
C PHE A 104 0.13 1.91 -19.71
N ARG A 105 1.05 2.88 -19.74
CA ARG A 105 2.10 2.97 -18.72
C ARG A 105 1.54 3.30 -17.35
N ASP A 106 0.55 4.18 -17.27
CA ASP A 106 -0.11 4.51 -16.01
C ASP A 106 -0.85 3.29 -15.42
N LEU A 107 -1.56 2.50 -16.24
CA LEU A 107 -2.22 1.25 -15.84
C LEU A 107 -1.20 0.21 -15.36
N ARG A 108 -0.11 0.01 -16.12
CA ARG A 108 0.96 -0.92 -15.76
C ARG A 108 1.70 -0.49 -14.48
N ALA A 109 1.90 0.80 -14.27
CA ALA A 109 2.50 1.34 -13.06
C ALA A 109 1.58 1.15 -11.83
N ALA A 110 0.26 1.28 -11.99
CA ALA A 110 -0.70 0.97 -10.94
C ALA A 110 -0.66 -0.53 -10.59
N ALA A 111 -0.55 -1.41 -11.58
CA ALA A 111 -0.38 -2.85 -11.34
C ALA A 111 0.95 -3.18 -10.62
N GLU A 112 2.05 -2.43 -10.86
CA GLU A 112 3.30 -2.57 -10.10
C GLU A 112 3.12 -2.21 -8.63
N SER A 113 2.22 -1.28 -8.30
CA SER A 113 1.95 -0.85 -6.92
C SER A 113 1.19 -1.90 -6.09
N GLY A 114 0.50 -2.82 -6.74
CA GLY A 114 -0.45 -3.75 -6.12
C GLY A 114 -1.82 -3.14 -5.82
N TRP A 115 -2.06 -1.84 -6.14
CA TRP A 115 -3.36 -1.17 -5.96
C TRP A 115 -4.08 -0.99 -7.31
N ASP A 116 -4.30 -2.09 -7.99
CA ASP A 116 -4.93 -2.17 -9.30
C ASP A 116 -6.41 -2.62 -9.21
N PHE A 117 -7.42 -1.70 -9.19
CA PHE A 117 -7.19 -0.26 -9.27
C PHE A 117 -7.85 0.49 -8.12
N SER A 118 -7.55 1.79 -8.06
CA SER A 118 -8.04 2.69 -7.02
C SER A 118 -8.20 4.10 -7.59
N SER A 119 -9.14 4.86 -7.04
CA SER A 119 -9.24 6.32 -7.26
C SER A 119 -7.99 7.08 -6.82
N ARG A 120 -7.12 6.44 -6.04
CA ARG A 120 -5.79 6.95 -5.68
C ARG A 120 -4.99 7.42 -6.88
N TRP A 121 -5.11 6.72 -8.00
CA TRP A 121 -4.34 6.97 -9.22
C TRP A 121 -5.04 7.89 -10.23
N CYS A 122 -6.33 8.17 -10.03
CA CYS A 122 -7.17 8.91 -10.97
C CYS A 122 -7.26 10.39 -10.61
N ASP A 123 -7.55 11.23 -11.60
CA ASP A 123 -7.95 12.60 -11.31
C ASP A 123 -9.33 12.64 -10.64
N ALA A 124 -9.53 13.60 -9.73
CA ALA A 124 -10.86 13.84 -9.17
C ALA A 124 -11.80 14.29 -10.29
N GLN A 125 -12.98 13.68 -10.37
CA GLN A 125 -14.05 14.17 -11.24
C GLN A 125 -14.59 15.50 -10.66
N PRO A 126 -14.92 16.51 -11.50
CA PRO A 126 -15.38 17.82 -11.04
C PRO A 126 -16.67 17.81 -10.23
N ASP A 127 -17.48 16.76 -10.31
CA ASP A 127 -18.85 16.72 -9.77
C ASP A 127 -19.02 15.97 -8.46
N ALA A 128 -17.98 15.87 -7.62
CA ALA A 128 -18.07 15.25 -6.29
C ALA A 128 -18.90 16.07 -5.26
N THR A 129 -19.79 16.97 -5.71
CA THR A 129 -20.71 17.73 -4.84
C THR A 129 -22.07 17.06 -4.61
N ALA A 130 -22.34 15.93 -5.23
CA ALA A 130 -23.52 15.13 -4.93
C ALA A 130 -23.24 14.21 -3.74
N GLY A 131 -24.01 14.38 -2.67
CA GLY A 131 -23.85 13.69 -1.39
C GLY A 131 -23.67 12.18 -1.50
N TYR A 132 -23.19 11.58 -0.44
CA TYR A 132 -22.72 10.20 -0.15
C TYR A 132 -23.37 9.00 -0.87
N SER A 133 -24.28 9.16 -1.82
CA SER A 133 -25.06 8.04 -2.35
C SER A 133 -24.75 7.61 -3.79
N GLN A 134 -24.06 8.37 -4.63
CA GLN A 134 -23.65 7.92 -5.97
C GLN A 134 -22.52 8.80 -6.54
N ALA A 135 -21.29 8.68 -6.01
CA ALA A 135 -20.14 9.18 -6.78
C ALA A 135 -19.99 8.32 -8.05
N PRO A 136 -19.87 8.91 -9.24
CA PRO A 136 -19.58 8.13 -10.43
C PRO A 136 -18.29 7.32 -10.20
N ALA A 137 -18.30 6.06 -10.66
CA ALA A 137 -17.14 5.18 -10.61
C ALA A 137 -15.91 5.96 -11.07
N SER A 138 -14.78 5.85 -10.33
CA SER A 138 -13.55 6.51 -10.77
C SER A 138 -13.26 6.06 -12.18
N ASP A 139 -13.29 7.00 -13.13
CA ASP A 139 -13.00 6.65 -14.49
C ASP A 139 -11.50 6.42 -14.65
N LEU A 140 -11.10 5.15 -14.81
CA LEU A 140 -9.71 4.78 -15.08
C LEU A 140 -9.14 5.49 -16.32
N ALA A 141 -9.98 6.03 -17.19
CA ALA A 141 -9.56 6.88 -18.28
C ALA A 141 -8.81 8.15 -17.81
N THR A 142 -8.97 8.54 -16.53
CA THR A 142 -8.25 9.66 -15.92
C THR A 142 -6.99 9.26 -15.14
N ILE A 143 -6.57 8.00 -15.24
CA ILE A 143 -5.42 7.44 -14.48
C ILE A 143 -4.12 8.20 -14.79
N ARG A 144 -3.34 8.51 -13.74
CA ARG A 144 -2.09 9.27 -13.80
C ARG A 144 -1.03 8.74 -12.83
N THR A 145 -0.94 7.44 -12.68
CA THR A 145 -0.06 6.79 -11.70
C THR A 145 1.38 7.27 -11.78
N THR A 146 1.92 7.45 -12.98
CA THR A 146 3.30 7.91 -13.17
C THR A 146 3.54 9.37 -12.80
N CYS A 147 2.48 10.14 -12.53
CA CYS A 147 2.57 11.51 -12.02
C CYS A 147 2.54 11.57 -10.49
N ILE A 148 2.33 10.46 -9.81
CA ILE A 148 2.13 10.39 -8.37
C ILE A 148 3.35 9.77 -7.70
N LEU A 149 3.82 10.42 -6.64
CA LEU A 149 4.84 9.90 -5.72
C LEU A 149 4.08 9.33 -4.51
N PRO A 150 4.00 7.99 -4.38
CA PRO A 150 3.21 7.37 -3.32
C PRO A 150 3.93 7.43 -1.98
N ILE A 151 3.20 7.75 -0.90
CA ILE A 151 3.78 7.82 0.45
C ILE A 151 4.30 6.46 0.94
N ASP A 152 3.58 5.38 0.65
CA ASP A 152 3.98 4.03 1.05
C ASP A 152 5.26 3.57 0.35
N LEU A 153 5.39 3.77 -0.97
CA LEU A 153 6.61 3.47 -1.71
C LEU A 153 7.82 4.22 -1.15
N ASN A 154 7.64 5.53 -0.91
CA ASN A 154 8.74 6.36 -0.43
C ASN A 154 9.12 6.06 1.03
N ALA A 155 8.15 5.68 1.86
CA ALA A 155 8.41 5.17 3.21
C ALA A 155 9.14 3.80 3.19
N LEU A 156 8.75 2.88 2.30
CA LEU A 156 9.44 1.60 2.11
C LEU A 156 10.90 1.78 1.65
N LEU A 157 11.16 2.70 0.74
CA LEU A 157 12.52 2.99 0.30
C LEU A 157 13.36 3.67 1.40
N TRP A 158 12.76 4.53 2.22
CA TRP A 158 13.41 5.04 3.42
C TRP A 158 13.81 3.89 4.37
N HIS A 159 12.90 2.94 4.61
CA HIS A 159 13.19 1.77 5.43
C HIS A 159 14.31 0.91 4.82
N ALA A 160 14.33 0.73 3.49
CA ALA A 160 15.39 0.02 2.80
C ALA A 160 16.75 0.71 2.98
N GLU A 161 16.80 2.04 2.94
CA GLU A 161 18.01 2.84 3.19
C GLU A 161 18.51 2.66 4.63
N ILE A 162 17.63 2.73 5.63
CA ILE A 162 17.97 2.45 7.05
C ILE A 162 18.48 1.02 7.20
N ARG A 163 17.81 0.04 6.57
CA ARG A 163 18.20 -1.35 6.64
C ARG A 163 19.57 -1.61 6.01
N LEU A 164 19.81 -1.05 4.83
CA LEU A 164 21.10 -1.10 4.15
C LEU A 164 22.21 -0.47 5.00
N ALA A 165 21.97 0.68 5.61
CA ALA A 165 22.93 1.33 6.51
C ALA A 165 23.29 0.44 7.71
N THR A 166 22.28 -0.22 8.29
CA THR A 166 22.46 -1.14 9.43
C THR A 166 23.30 -2.36 9.05
N LEU A 167 22.95 -3.03 7.95
CA LEU A 167 23.66 -4.22 7.49
C LEU A 167 25.07 -3.92 6.98
N CYS A 168 25.28 -2.79 6.29
CA CYS A 168 26.62 -2.35 5.89
C CYS A 168 27.51 -2.08 7.11
N ARG A 169 26.97 -1.44 8.16
CA ARG A 169 27.71 -1.21 9.41
C ARG A 169 28.09 -2.54 10.08
N ALA A 170 27.14 -3.48 10.15
CA ALA A 170 27.37 -4.80 10.73
C ALA A 170 28.40 -5.62 9.95
N SER A 171 28.51 -5.43 8.63
CA SER A 171 29.50 -6.09 7.76
C SER A 171 30.84 -5.34 7.67
N GLY A 172 31.05 -4.22 8.40
CA GLY A 172 32.27 -3.43 8.38
C GLY A 172 32.39 -2.43 7.23
N ASP A 173 31.38 -2.32 6.33
CA ASP A 173 31.32 -1.36 5.23
C ASP A 173 30.81 0.00 5.73
N HIS A 174 31.64 0.73 6.47
CA HIS A 174 31.24 1.99 7.12
C HIS A 174 30.97 3.12 6.10
N ASP A 175 31.64 3.13 4.96
CA ASP A 175 31.42 4.14 3.92
C ASP A 175 30.05 3.97 3.26
N SER A 176 29.66 2.75 2.91
CA SER A 176 28.31 2.49 2.43
C SER A 176 27.25 2.75 3.51
N ALA A 177 27.51 2.39 4.76
CA ALA A 177 26.61 2.67 5.87
C ALA A 177 26.34 4.19 6.01
N LYS A 178 27.38 5.03 5.90
CA LYS A 178 27.23 6.49 5.92
C LYS A 178 26.38 6.99 4.75
N ARG A 179 26.69 6.54 3.52
CA ARG A 179 25.95 6.94 2.31
C ARG A 179 24.44 6.59 2.41
N TYR A 180 24.09 5.41 2.89
CA TYR A 180 22.69 5.02 3.06
C TYR A 180 22.00 5.77 4.21
N THR A 181 22.70 6.09 5.30
CA THR A 181 22.17 6.94 6.37
C THR A 181 21.82 8.34 5.82
N GLU A 182 22.74 8.96 5.08
CA GLU A 182 22.50 10.26 4.46
C GLU A 182 21.38 10.22 3.42
N ALA A 183 21.22 9.12 2.68
CA ALA A 183 20.11 8.94 1.75
C ALA A 183 18.76 8.85 2.49
N ALA A 184 18.69 8.10 3.58
CA ALA A 184 17.52 8.01 4.43
C ALA A 184 17.12 9.37 5.03
N ASP A 185 18.09 10.14 5.51
CA ASP A 185 17.85 11.48 6.07
C ASP A 185 17.28 12.43 5.01
N ARG A 186 17.88 12.46 3.80
CA ARG A 186 17.35 13.26 2.69
C ARG A 186 15.94 12.84 2.29
N ARG A 187 15.67 11.55 2.17
CA ARG A 187 14.32 11.03 1.83
C ARG A 187 13.30 11.38 2.90
N ARG A 188 13.64 11.24 4.18
CA ARG A 188 12.77 11.63 5.28
C ARG A 188 12.40 13.12 5.20
N HIS A 189 13.36 14.00 4.97
CA HIS A 189 13.10 15.43 4.79
C HIS A 189 12.17 15.69 3.60
N ALA A 190 12.41 15.04 2.46
CA ALA A 190 11.57 15.16 1.27
C ALA A 190 10.14 14.70 1.51
N ILE A 191 9.94 13.56 2.20
CA ILE A 191 8.62 13.05 2.59
C ILE A 191 7.90 14.06 3.48
N PHE A 192 8.56 14.59 4.52
CA PHE A 192 7.93 15.53 5.44
C PHE A 192 7.58 16.86 4.76
N ALA A 193 8.44 17.36 3.87
CA ALA A 193 8.19 18.59 3.15
C ALA A 193 7.05 18.47 2.12
N SER A 194 6.99 17.35 1.39
CA SER A 194 6.08 17.20 0.25
C SER A 194 4.77 16.51 0.61
N MET A 195 4.79 15.51 1.52
CA MET A 195 3.70 14.57 1.73
C MET A 195 2.97 14.74 3.07
N TRP A 196 3.60 15.34 4.08
CA TRP A 196 2.92 15.66 5.33
C TRP A 196 2.04 16.89 5.19
N ASP A 197 0.78 16.79 5.57
CA ASP A 197 -0.17 17.90 5.62
C ASP A 197 -0.42 18.29 7.09
N GLU A 198 0.06 19.48 7.46
CA GLU A 198 -0.05 19.97 8.83
C GLU A 198 -1.49 20.32 9.23
N ASP A 199 -2.29 20.80 8.29
CA ASP A 199 -3.68 21.18 8.59
C ASP A 199 -4.54 19.95 8.82
N THR A 200 -4.46 18.96 7.94
CA THR A 200 -5.19 17.70 8.07
C THR A 200 -4.60 16.80 9.15
N GLY A 201 -3.28 16.78 9.35
CA GLY A 201 -2.59 15.86 10.25
C GLY A 201 -2.42 14.45 9.69
N ALA A 202 -2.19 14.33 8.39
CA ALA A 202 -2.00 13.06 7.69
C ALA A 202 -0.93 13.14 6.60
N PHE A 203 -0.43 11.99 6.18
CA PHE A 203 0.43 11.88 5.01
C PHE A 203 -0.41 11.61 3.78
N PHE A 204 -0.10 12.32 2.68
CA PHE A 204 -0.74 12.16 1.38
C PHE A 204 0.28 11.83 0.30
N ASP A 205 -0.17 11.22 -0.79
CA ASP A 205 0.62 11.12 -2.01
C ASP A 205 0.88 12.52 -2.60
N PHE A 206 1.91 12.66 -3.40
CA PHE A 206 2.31 13.93 -4.00
C PHE A 206 2.27 13.86 -5.54
N ASP A 207 1.52 14.74 -6.18
CA ASP A 207 1.54 14.91 -7.64
C ASP A 207 2.72 15.81 -8.02
N TRP A 208 3.80 15.19 -8.48
CA TRP A 208 5.05 15.91 -8.77
C TRP A 208 4.95 16.84 -9.99
N GLN A 209 4.07 16.54 -10.96
CA GLN A 209 3.85 17.42 -12.12
C GLN A 209 3.07 18.67 -11.76
N ARG A 210 2.13 18.56 -10.82
CA ARG A 210 1.31 19.68 -10.31
C ARG A 210 1.96 20.39 -9.13
N GLY A 211 3.00 19.81 -8.55
CA GLY A 211 3.70 20.36 -7.40
C GLY A 211 2.83 20.45 -6.14
N LYS A 212 1.88 19.52 -5.94
CA LYS A 212 0.95 19.55 -4.80
C LYS A 212 0.62 18.16 -4.25
N ARG A 213 0.26 18.10 -2.97
CA ARG A 213 -0.31 16.90 -2.36
C ARG A 213 -1.64 16.52 -3.03
N ARG A 214 -1.91 15.23 -3.04
CA ARG A 214 -3.23 14.70 -3.40
C ARG A 214 -4.23 15.02 -2.28
N ASP A 215 -5.50 15.09 -2.61
CA ASP A 215 -6.60 15.42 -1.69
C ASP A 215 -7.35 14.18 -1.17
N LEU A 216 -6.94 12.98 -1.60
CA LEU A 216 -7.54 11.71 -1.21
C LEU A 216 -6.77 11.06 -0.08
N LEU A 217 -7.42 10.86 1.07
CA LEU A 217 -6.86 10.07 2.16
C LEU A 217 -6.96 8.58 1.84
N THR A 218 -5.86 7.87 2.04
CA THR A 218 -5.77 6.42 1.87
C THR A 218 -5.13 5.76 3.08
N ALA A 219 -5.31 4.46 3.24
CA ALA A 219 -4.66 3.68 4.29
C ALA A 219 -3.11 3.70 4.20
N ALA A 220 -2.55 4.10 3.05
CA ALA A 220 -1.11 4.29 2.89
C ALA A 220 -0.53 5.36 3.85
N THR A 221 -1.37 6.28 4.39
CA THR A 221 -0.97 7.24 5.44
C THR A 221 -0.42 6.56 6.71
N LEU A 222 -0.74 5.28 6.94
CA LEU A 222 -0.27 4.50 8.08
C LEU A 222 1.09 3.80 7.84
N MET A 223 1.59 3.77 6.60
CA MET A 223 2.89 3.18 6.31
C MET A 223 4.05 3.89 7.03
N PRO A 224 4.11 5.23 7.13
CA PRO A 224 5.11 5.93 7.94
C PRO A 224 5.09 5.54 9.42
N LEU A 225 3.93 5.20 9.99
CA LEU A 225 3.81 4.71 11.37
C LEU A 225 4.35 3.27 11.47
N TYR A 226 3.96 2.41 10.56
CA TYR A 226 4.41 1.02 10.53
C TYR A 226 5.92 0.90 10.44
N LEU A 227 6.54 1.73 9.63
CA LEU A 227 7.99 1.78 9.44
C LEU A 227 8.74 2.66 10.46
N ARG A 228 8.04 3.29 11.41
CA ARG A 228 8.61 4.20 12.42
C ARG A 228 9.30 5.43 11.83
N LEU A 229 8.85 5.87 10.66
CA LEU A 229 9.32 7.09 10.00
C LEU A 229 8.73 8.36 10.63
N ALA A 230 7.44 8.31 11.01
CA ALA A 230 6.70 9.43 11.58
C ALA A 230 7.27 9.87 12.95
N THR A 231 7.03 11.12 13.33
CA THR A 231 7.25 11.56 14.72
C THR A 231 6.09 11.11 15.60
N PRO A 232 6.25 11.05 16.95
CA PRO A 232 5.14 10.74 17.85
C PRO A 232 3.94 11.69 17.69
N ALA A 233 4.18 12.99 17.47
CA ALA A 233 3.13 13.98 17.25
C ALA A 233 2.36 13.72 15.94
N GLN A 234 3.07 13.43 14.85
CA GLN A 234 2.46 13.06 13.58
C GLN A 234 1.63 11.78 13.72
N ALA A 235 2.16 10.76 14.40
CA ALA A 235 1.46 9.49 14.59
C ALA A 235 0.15 9.65 15.37
N ALA A 236 0.12 10.48 16.41
CA ALA A 236 -1.10 10.78 17.15
C ALA A 236 -2.17 11.41 16.23
N ARG A 237 -1.79 12.40 15.42
CA ARG A 237 -2.70 13.06 14.48
C ARG A 237 -3.18 12.11 13.37
N VAL A 238 -2.29 11.29 12.78
CA VAL A 238 -2.68 10.27 11.81
C VAL A 238 -3.68 9.28 12.40
N ALA A 239 -3.51 8.89 13.68
CA ALA A 239 -4.46 7.98 14.34
C ALA A 239 -5.86 8.61 14.47
N GLU A 240 -5.96 9.91 14.81
CA GLU A 240 -7.24 10.62 14.87
C GLU A 240 -7.90 10.70 13.49
N VAL A 241 -7.16 11.07 12.47
CA VAL A 241 -7.67 11.19 11.09
C VAL A 241 -8.08 9.83 10.53
N ALA A 242 -7.28 8.78 10.74
CA ALA A 242 -7.61 7.44 10.31
C ALA A 242 -8.87 6.91 10.99
N ARG A 243 -9.05 7.18 12.31
CA ARG A 243 -10.29 6.85 13.03
C ARG A 243 -11.51 7.57 12.44
N ALA A 244 -11.37 8.85 12.15
CA ALA A 244 -12.48 9.69 11.68
C ALA A 244 -12.89 9.41 10.24
N ARG A 245 -11.95 9.04 9.34
CA ARG A 245 -12.17 9.01 7.89
C ARG A 245 -12.03 7.63 7.25
N LEU A 246 -11.30 6.68 7.87
CA LEU A 246 -11.03 5.37 7.29
C LEU A 246 -11.59 4.20 8.10
N LEU A 247 -11.96 4.40 9.38
CA LEU A 247 -12.46 3.32 10.23
C LEU A 247 -13.93 3.03 9.91
N GLU A 248 -14.19 1.85 9.38
CA GLU A 248 -15.50 1.33 9.04
C GLU A 248 -15.99 0.25 10.03
N ALA A 249 -17.24 -0.17 9.90
CA ALA A 249 -17.81 -1.21 10.76
C ALA A 249 -17.01 -2.51 10.74
N GLY A 250 -16.43 -2.88 9.62
CA GLY A 250 -15.69 -4.13 9.40
C GLY A 250 -14.17 -4.05 9.48
N GLY A 251 -13.57 -2.89 9.80
CA GLY A 251 -12.13 -2.67 9.84
C GLY A 251 -11.72 -1.35 9.19
N LEU A 252 -10.49 -1.24 8.72
CA LEU A 252 -9.96 -0.04 8.08
C LEU A 252 -10.18 -0.07 6.56
N ALA A 253 -10.85 0.93 6.03
CA ALA A 253 -11.04 1.10 4.59
C ALA A 253 -9.74 1.42 3.87
N THR A 254 -9.66 1.04 2.61
CA THR A 254 -8.49 1.28 1.75
C THR A 254 -8.33 2.76 1.44
N THR A 255 -9.43 3.43 1.10
CA THR A 255 -9.52 4.88 0.88
C THR A 255 -10.84 5.41 1.46
N GLU A 256 -10.98 6.72 1.57
CA GLU A 256 -12.22 7.38 1.98
C GLU A 256 -13.26 7.52 0.85
N ARG A 257 -12.96 7.01 -0.35
CA ARG A 257 -13.82 7.16 -1.53
C ARG A 257 -14.41 5.81 -1.98
N ASN A 258 -15.72 5.81 -2.23
CA ASN A 258 -16.39 4.70 -2.89
C ASN A 258 -16.44 4.99 -4.40
N SER A 259 -15.59 4.33 -5.17
CA SER A 259 -15.45 4.57 -6.63
C SER A 259 -15.86 3.36 -7.48
N GLY A 260 -16.21 2.24 -6.84
CA GLY A 260 -16.42 0.97 -7.54
C GLY A 260 -15.13 0.21 -7.88
N GLN A 261 -13.96 0.79 -7.61
CA GLN A 261 -12.69 0.10 -7.77
C GLN A 261 -12.38 -0.76 -6.54
N GLN A 262 -11.67 -1.88 -6.76
CA GLN A 262 -11.44 -2.87 -5.71
C GLN A 262 -10.53 -2.37 -4.56
N TRP A 263 -9.66 -1.38 -4.80
CA TRP A 263 -8.80 -0.76 -3.80
C TRP A 263 -9.36 0.58 -3.29
N ASP A 264 -10.67 0.70 -3.25
CA ASP A 264 -11.40 1.82 -2.65
C ASP A 264 -12.47 1.31 -1.67
N GLN A 265 -13.11 2.23 -0.90
CA GLN A 265 -14.30 1.88 -0.15
C GLN A 265 -15.34 1.19 -1.07
N PRO A 266 -16.10 0.23 -0.57
CA PRO A 266 -16.18 -0.23 0.82
C PRO A 266 -15.21 -1.37 1.16
N ASN A 267 -14.16 -1.60 0.38
CA ASN A 267 -13.29 -2.76 0.54
C ASN A 267 -12.15 -2.51 1.55
N GLY A 268 -11.84 -3.57 2.30
CA GLY A 268 -10.68 -3.69 3.15
C GLY A 268 -9.81 -4.88 2.76
N TRP A 269 -8.51 -4.73 2.96
CA TRP A 269 -7.48 -5.67 2.56
C TRP A 269 -6.61 -6.04 3.74
N ALA A 270 -6.34 -7.32 3.93
CA ALA A 270 -5.59 -7.83 5.08
C ALA A 270 -4.23 -7.15 5.32
N PRO A 271 -3.38 -6.89 4.30
CA PRO A 271 -2.11 -6.20 4.50
C PRO A 271 -2.27 -4.79 5.10
N LEU A 272 -3.32 -4.04 4.71
CA LEU A 272 -3.57 -2.69 5.22
C LEU A 272 -4.03 -2.70 6.66
N GLN A 273 -4.82 -3.71 7.08
CA GLN A 273 -5.16 -3.93 8.48
C GLN A 273 -3.91 -4.19 9.32
N TRP A 274 -3.03 -5.08 8.83
CA TRP A 274 -1.76 -5.40 9.48
C TRP A 274 -0.87 -4.17 9.68
N ILE A 275 -0.66 -3.40 8.61
CA ILE A 275 0.14 -2.17 8.63
C ILE A 275 -0.44 -1.17 9.63
N ALA A 276 -1.76 -0.97 9.61
CA ALA A 276 -2.45 -0.06 10.52
C ALA A 276 -2.31 -0.48 11.99
N ILE A 277 -2.64 -1.73 12.30
CA ILE A 277 -2.60 -2.27 13.66
C ILE A 277 -1.20 -2.14 14.26
N HIS A 278 -0.19 -2.58 13.53
CA HIS A 278 1.20 -2.56 14.03
C HIS A 278 1.79 -1.15 14.03
N GLY A 279 1.49 -0.34 13.01
CA GLY A 279 1.91 1.06 12.95
C GLY A 279 1.38 1.86 14.15
N LEU A 280 0.10 1.75 14.45
CA LEU A 280 -0.54 2.40 15.59
C LEU A 280 0.04 1.90 16.94
N ARG A 281 0.27 0.60 17.07
CA ARG A 281 0.87 0.02 18.28
C ARG A 281 2.29 0.51 18.53
N HIS A 282 3.10 0.73 17.49
CA HIS A 282 4.46 1.27 17.62
C HIS A 282 4.49 2.64 18.32
N TYR A 283 3.42 3.43 18.20
CA TYR A 283 3.29 4.78 18.79
C TYR A 283 2.34 4.82 19.97
N GLY A 284 1.94 3.67 20.52
CA GLY A 284 1.09 3.62 21.71
C GLY A 284 -0.40 3.87 21.47
N CYS A 285 -0.85 4.01 20.22
CA CYS A 285 -2.27 4.20 19.84
C CYS A 285 -3.02 2.86 19.91
N LYS A 286 -2.90 2.13 21.01
CA LYS A 286 -3.38 0.76 21.19
C LYS A 286 -4.90 0.63 21.03
N ALA A 287 -5.66 1.57 21.56
CA ALA A 287 -7.13 1.51 21.50
C ALA A 287 -7.66 1.45 20.07
N LEU A 288 -7.11 2.27 19.16
CA LEU A 288 -7.50 2.23 17.74
C LEU A 288 -6.99 0.97 17.05
N ALA A 289 -5.75 0.55 17.34
CA ALA A 289 -5.18 -0.69 16.80
C ALA A 289 -6.03 -1.91 17.16
N ASP A 290 -6.43 -2.02 18.44
CA ASP A 290 -7.27 -3.12 18.94
C ASP A 290 -8.67 -3.06 18.31
N GLU A 291 -9.25 -1.87 18.16
CA GLU A 291 -10.54 -1.69 17.50
C GLU A 291 -10.53 -2.13 16.05
N ILE A 292 -9.49 -1.77 15.27
CA ILE A 292 -9.31 -2.23 13.88
C ILE A 292 -9.21 -3.76 13.85
N ALA A 293 -8.39 -4.35 14.72
CA ALA A 293 -8.19 -5.80 14.77
C ALA A 293 -9.49 -6.54 15.10
N GLN A 294 -10.25 -6.07 16.12
CA GLN A 294 -11.52 -6.69 16.53
C GLN A 294 -12.55 -6.64 15.40
N ARG A 295 -12.72 -5.47 14.76
CA ARG A 295 -13.65 -5.31 13.64
C ARG A 295 -13.27 -6.20 12.45
N TRP A 296 -11.97 -6.23 12.10
CA TRP A 296 -11.47 -7.06 11.00
C TRP A 296 -11.68 -8.55 11.26
N LEU A 297 -11.26 -9.06 12.42
CA LEU A 297 -11.46 -10.46 12.79
C LEU A 297 -12.93 -10.85 12.82
N ALA A 298 -13.81 -9.98 13.32
CA ALA A 298 -15.25 -10.22 13.30
C ALA A 298 -15.81 -10.30 11.88
N THR A 299 -15.31 -9.47 10.95
CA THR A 299 -15.69 -9.49 9.53
C THR A 299 -15.27 -10.79 8.87
N VAL A 300 -14.01 -11.18 9.05
CA VAL A 300 -13.48 -12.43 8.49
C VAL A 300 -14.21 -13.66 9.04
N ALA A 301 -14.40 -13.72 10.37
CA ALA A 301 -15.09 -14.82 11.02
C ALA A 301 -16.55 -14.95 10.56
N SER A 302 -17.25 -13.82 10.42
CA SER A 302 -18.63 -13.82 9.94
C SER A 302 -18.76 -14.39 8.52
N LEU A 303 -17.86 -14.07 7.60
CA LEU A 303 -17.86 -14.69 6.28
C LEU A 303 -17.49 -16.18 6.36
N TYR A 304 -16.47 -16.51 7.15
CA TYR A 304 -16.00 -17.88 7.28
C TYR A 304 -17.08 -18.84 7.80
N THR A 305 -17.92 -18.42 8.77
CA THR A 305 -18.99 -19.26 9.32
C THR A 305 -20.06 -19.65 8.30
N HIS A 306 -20.22 -18.89 7.23
CA HIS A 306 -21.21 -19.16 6.19
C HIS A 306 -20.59 -19.78 4.92
N ALA A 307 -19.38 -19.30 4.54
CA ALA A 307 -18.75 -19.68 3.28
C ALA A 307 -17.66 -20.75 3.44
N TYR A 308 -17.20 -21.01 4.67
CA TYR A 308 -16.10 -21.94 5.01
C TYR A 308 -14.78 -21.66 4.26
N LYS A 309 -14.54 -20.38 3.92
CA LYS A 309 -13.35 -19.95 3.19
C LYS A 309 -12.91 -18.55 3.59
N LEU A 310 -11.63 -18.28 3.43
CA LEU A 310 -11.05 -16.93 3.51
C LEU A 310 -10.92 -16.38 2.09
N VAL A 311 -11.15 -15.09 1.92
CA VAL A 311 -11.14 -14.44 0.61
C VAL A 311 -10.07 -13.34 0.53
N GLU A 312 -9.82 -12.87 -0.67
CA GLU A 312 -8.82 -11.87 -1.00
C GLU A 312 -9.07 -10.51 -0.33
N LYS A 313 -10.33 -10.03 -0.37
CA LYS A 313 -10.78 -8.72 0.12
C LYS A 313 -12.18 -8.82 0.71
N TYR A 314 -12.52 -7.90 1.60
CA TYR A 314 -13.79 -7.92 2.35
C TYR A 314 -14.51 -6.59 2.25
N ARG A 315 -15.84 -6.63 2.16
CA ARG A 315 -16.68 -5.44 2.29
C ARG A 315 -16.78 -5.03 3.77
N LEU A 316 -16.48 -3.77 4.08
CA LEU A 316 -16.38 -3.26 5.45
C LEU A 316 -17.60 -2.48 5.94
N GLY A 317 -18.54 -2.16 5.07
CA GLY A 317 -19.72 -1.33 5.39
C GLY A 317 -20.69 -2.00 6.39
N PRO A 318 -21.74 -1.27 6.81
CA PRO A 318 -22.79 -1.81 7.68
C PRO A 318 -23.40 -3.06 7.08
N ARG A 319 -23.74 -4.05 7.93
CA ARG A 319 -24.26 -5.34 7.54
C ARG A 319 -25.76 -5.38 7.69
N SER A 320 -26.49 -5.74 6.63
CA SER A 320 -27.88 -6.15 6.72
C SER A 320 -28.02 -7.68 6.86
N ASP A 321 -27.18 -8.48 6.18
CA ASP A 321 -27.37 -9.92 6.02
C ASP A 321 -26.09 -10.77 6.21
N GLY A 322 -25.09 -10.27 6.92
CA GLY A 322 -23.82 -10.98 7.13
C GLY A 322 -22.63 -10.32 6.45
N ALA A 323 -21.42 -10.87 6.65
CA ALA A 323 -20.22 -10.38 5.97
C ALA A 323 -20.16 -10.90 4.54
N GLU A 324 -19.76 -10.03 3.63
CA GLU A 324 -19.59 -10.33 2.21
C GLU A 324 -18.12 -10.19 1.81
N GLY A 325 -17.70 -10.93 0.80
CA GLY A 325 -16.46 -10.67 0.09
C GLY A 325 -16.51 -9.31 -0.59
N GLY A 326 -15.35 -8.65 -0.70
CA GLY A 326 -15.24 -7.39 -1.42
C GLY A 326 -15.52 -7.55 -2.91
N GLY A 327 -16.01 -6.50 -3.53
CA GLY A 327 -16.31 -6.44 -4.97
C GLY A 327 -15.57 -5.30 -5.67
N GLY A 328 -15.92 -5.10 -6.94
CA GLY A 328 -15.38 -4.02 -7.78
C GLY A 328 -14.08 -4.39 -8.50
N GLY A 329 -13.71 -3.52 -9.45
CA GLY A 329 -12.55 -3.74 -10.29
C GLY A 329 -12.77 -4.77 -11.40
N GLU A 330 -11.69 -5.14 -12.08
CA GLU A 330 -11.68 -6.02 -13.27
C GLU A 330 -11.61 -7.51 -12.91
N TYR A 331 -11.27 -7.84 -11.64
CA TYR A 331 -10.96 -9.22 -11.24
C TYR A 331 -12.04 -9.80 -10.33
N PRO A 332 -12.42 -11.07 -10.55
CA PRO A 332 -13.32 -11.77 -9.64
C PRO A 332 -12.65 -11.96 -8.28
N LEU A 333 -13.47 -12.06 -7.24
CA LEU A 333 -13.00 -12.35 -5.89
C LEU A 333 -12.27 -13.69 -5.84
N GLN A 334 -11.07 -13.70 -5.24
CA GLN A 334 -10.25 -14.90 -5.08
C GLN A 334 -10.45 -15.54 -3.71
N ASP A 335 -10.48 -16.87 -3.67
CA ASP A 335 -10.58 -17.68 -2.46
C ASP A 335 -9.19 -18.11 -1.96
N GLY A 336 -9.04 -18.32 -0.65
CA GLY A 336 -7.85 -18.91 -0.06
C GLY A 336 -6.59 -18.03 -0.18
N PHE A 337 -6.71 -16.73 -0.12
CA PHE A 337 -5.64 -15.79 -0.42
C PHE A 337 -4.57 -15.74 0.67
N GLY A 338 -3.29 -15.88 0.28
CA GLY A 338 -2.16 -16.08 1.20
C GLY A 338 -2.00 -14.98 2.25
N TRP A 339 -2.14 -13.69 1.87
CA TRP A 339 -2.00 -12.60 2.84
C TRP A 339 -3.15 -12.53 3.85
N THR A 340 -4.39 -12.87 3.44
CA THR A 340 -5.51 -12.96 4.39
C THR A 340 -5.25 -14.07 5.40
N ASN A 341 -4.85 -15.26 4.92
CA ASN A 341 -4.55 -16.40 5.78
C ASN A 341 -3.45 -16.04 6.79
N GLY A 342 -2.35 -15.43 6.35
CA GLY A 342 -1.23 -15.04 7.20
C GLY A 342 -1.61 -13.99 8.24
N VAL A 343 -2.28 -12.91 7.84
CA VAL A 343 -2.69 -11.84 8.75
C VAL A 343 -3.72 -12.33 9.77
N VAL A 344 -4.73 -13.10 9.34
CA VAL A 344 -5.75 -13.64 10.25
C VAL A 344 -5.11 -14.58 11.27
N SER A 345 -4.25 -15.52 10.83
CA SER A 345 -3.53 -16.43 11.73
C SER A 345 -2.71 -15.67 12.78
N ALA A 346 -1.95 -14.66 12.35
CA ALA A 346 -1.15 -13.85 13.25
C ALA A 346 -1.99 -13.02 14.24
N LEU A 347 -3.12 -12.46 13.78
CA LEU A 347 -4.03 -11.71 14.65
C LEU A 347 -4.75 -12.61 15.65
N LEU A 348 -5.16 -13.83 15.30
CA LEU A 348 -5.76 -14.78 16.24
C LEU A 348 -4.80 -15.15 17.37
N VAL A 349 -3.51 -15.27 17.07
CA VAL A 349 -2.47 -15.47 18.10
C VAL A 349 -2.33 -14.24 19.00
N GLN A 350 -2.43 -13.03 18.44
CA GLN A 350 -2.31 -11.77 19.22
C GLN A 350 -3.58 -11.47 20.04
N TYR A 351 -4.73 -11.96 19.62
CA TYR A 351 -6.04 -11.75 20.26
C TYR A 351 -6.72 -13.09 20.63
N PRO A 352 -6.12 -13.88 21.54
CA PRO A 352 -6.59 -15.24 21.84
C PRO A 352 -8.00 -15.29 22.46
N HIS A 353 -8.48 -14.16 22.99
CA HIS A 353 -9.83 -14.05 23.57
C HIS A 353 -10.89 -13.50 22.59
N HIS A 354 -10.53 -13.27 21.33
CA HIS A 354 -11.50 -12.85 20.33
C HIS A 354 -12.50 -13.98 20.02
N PRO A 355 -13.81 -13.73 19.88
CA PRO A 355 -14.79 -14.78 19.60
C PRO A 355 -14.45 -15.65 18.39
N ALA A 356 -13.82 -15.10 17.36
CA ALA A 356 -13.36 -15.85 16.19
C ALA A 356 -12.33 -16.96 16.53
N THR A 357 -11.63 -16.88 17.67
CA THR A 357 -10.66 -17.89 18.13
C THR A 357 -11.35 -19.13 18.70
N HIS A 358 -12.59 -19.01 19.14
CA HIS A 358 -13.36 -20.04 19.82
C HIS A 358 -14.63 -20.44 19.07
N SER A 359 -14.74 -20.18 17.76
CA SER A 359 -15.93 -20.55 17.00
C SER A 359 -16.16 -22.06 17.08
N GLU A 360 -17.36 -22.48 17.46
CA GLU A 360 -17.79 -23.87 17.76
C GLU A 360 -17.76 -24.84 16.56
N ALA A 361 -17.17 -24.46 15.43
CA ALA A 361 -17.02 -25.32 14.26
C ALA A 361 -16.23 -26.62 14.55
N GLY A 362 -15.52 -26.69 15.69
CA GLY A 362 -14.78 -27.88 16.12
C GLY A 362 -15.52 -28.80 17.11
N ARG A 363 -16.74 -28.46 17.56
CA ARG A 363 -17.46 -29.27 18.59
C ARG A 363 -18.49 -30.28 18.04
N ARG A 364 -18.74 -30.29 16.76
CA ARG A 364 -19.76 -31.21 16.20
C ARG A 364 -19.28 -32.63 15.91
N ASP A 365 -17.95 -32.87 15.89
CA ASP A 365 -17.38 -34.18 15.60
C ASP A 365 -16.94 -34.98 16.83
N ALA A 366 -17.17 -34.48 18.04
CA ALA A 366 -16.79 -35.19 19.29
C ALA A 366 -17.94 -35.95 19.96
N ASN A 367 -19.17 -35.89 19.40
CA ASN A 367 -20.35 -36.59 19.92
C ASN A 367 -21.23 -37.22 18.79
N GLY A 368 -20.59 -37.83 17.82
CA GLY A 368 -21.23 -38.63 16.80
C GLY A 368 -20.57 -39.99 16.68
#